data_36ad3258d02ca5d021df118c9ada2843
#
_entry.id   36ad3258d02ca5d021df118c9ada2843
#
_cell.length_a   1.000
_cell.length_b   1.000
_cell.length_c   1.000
_cell.angle_alpha   90.00
_cell.angle_beta   90.00
_cell.angle_gamma   90.00
#
_symmetry.space_group_name_H-M   'P 1'
#
loop_
_entity.id
_entity.type
_entity.pdbx_description
1 polymer ?
#
loop_
_entity_poly.entity_id
_entity_poly.type
_entity_poly.pdbx_seq_one_letter_code
_entity_poly.pdbx_strand_id
1 'polypeptide(L)'
;MFVQVMKGKTSDPAKLRSQAARWQSEVRPGAVGFLGGTGGIADDGTFVLFARFADEAAARANSNRAEQNAWWEETVGCFEGEPTFRESSDIRLLLDGGSDEAGFVQVMEGRAVDRAKAEAFETPELLEQLRAARPELLGGIRAWFDGGAFAEVVYFTSEESARKGESSSDFAEPQQEYQDLYQDTTFIDLRDPILNRP
;
A
#
# COMPACT_ATOMS: atom_id res chain seq x y z
N MET A 1 -6.69 8.13 10.83
CA MET A 1 -5.53 7.39 10.28
C MET A 1 -4.77 8.31 9.33
N PHE A 2 -3.46 8.26 9.37
CA PHE A 2 -2.56 8.98 8.47
C PHE A 2 -1.64 7.97 7.80
N VAL A 3 -1.39 8.15 6.51
CA VAL A 3 -0.55 7.24 5.70
C VAL A 3 0.60 8.03 5.08
N GLN A 4 1.80 7.48 5.22
CA GLN A 4 2.97 7.89 4.45
C GLN A 4 3.26 6.82 3.40
N VAL A 5 3.29 7.22 2.13
CA VAL A 5 3.67 6.36 1.01
C VAL A 5 5.08 6.74 0.58
N MET A 6 6.02 5.81 0.74
CA MET A 6 7.39 5.96 0.26
C MET A 6 7.59 5.12 -0.99
N LYS A 7 8.28 5.67 -2.00
CA LYS A 7 8.65 4.96 -3.23
C LYS A 7 10.08 5.29 -3.61
N GLY A 8 10.84 4.27 -3.96
CA GLY A 8 12.24 4.39 -4.39
C GLY A 8 12.64 3.24 -5.30
N LYS A 9 13.89 3.25 -5.72
CA LYS A 9 14.51 2.18 -6.52
C LYS A 9 15.70 1.63 -5.77
N THR A 10 15.89 0.32 -5.75
CA THR A 10 17.06 -0.31 -5.14
C THR A 10 17.72 -1.31 -6.08
N SER A 11 19.05 -1.34 -6.09
CA SER A 11 19.85 -2.38 -6.73
C SER A 11 20.27 -3.49 -5.75
N ASP A 12 19.99 -3.31 -4.45
CA ASP A 12 20.30 -4.30 -3.40
C ASP A 12 19.05 -4.63 -2.56
N PRO A 13 18.12 -5.44 -3.11
CA PRO A 13 16.90 -5.86 -2.41
C PRO A 13 17.17 -6.55 -1.07
N ALA A 14 18.27 -7.33 -0.98
CA ALA A 14 18.60 -8.09 0.23
C ALA A 14 18.98 -7.14 1.38
N LYS A 15 19.80 -6.13 1.09
CA LYS A 15 20.17 -5.11 2.07
C LYS A 15 18.98 -4.30 2.53
N LEU A 16 18.09 -3.87 1.60
CA LEU A 16 16.91 -3.11 1.96
C LEU A 16 15.92 -3.93 2.81
N ARG A 17 15.74 -5.23 2.52
CA ARG A 17 14.96 -6.14 3.37
C ARG A 17 15.57 -6.29 4.76
N SER A 18 16.88 -6.35 4.86
CA SER A 18 17.59 -6.38 6.16
C SER A 18 17.32 -5.12 6.97
N GLN A 19 17.35 -3.94 6.33
CA GLN A 19 17.02 -2.68 7.00
C GLN A 19 15.54 -2.63 7.45
N ALA A 20 14.61 -3.16 6.67
CA ALA A 20 13.21 -3.26 7.07
C ALA A 20 13.03 -4.19 8.28
N ALA A 21 13.73 -5.32 8.34
CA ALA A 21 13.72 -6.23 9.49
C ALA A 21 14.31 -5.57 10.75
N ARG A 22 15.40 -4.80 10.61
CA ARG A 22 15.98 -4.01 11.71
C ARG A 22 15.00 -2.95 12.22
N TRP A 23 14.30 -2.26 11.32
CA TRP A 23 13.28 -1.30 11.73
C TRP A 23 12.23 -1.96 12.61
N GLN A 24 11.73 -3.12 12.20
CA GLN A 24 10.70 -3.86 12.93
C GLN A 24 11.18 -4.28 14.34
N SER A 25 12.43 -4.66 14.50
CA SER A 25 12.96 -5.15 15.79
C SER A 25 13.53 -4.05 16.68
N GLU A 26 14.18 -3.04 16.12
CA GLU A 26 14.97 -2.06 16.86
C GLU A 26 14.25 -0.70 17.00
N VAL A 27 13.52 -0.26 15.95
CA VAL A 27 12.97 1.10 15.87
C VAL A 27 11.46 1.11 16.16
N ARG A 28 10.73 0.15 15.62
CA ARG A 28 9.27 0.05 15.75
C ARG A 28 8.78 0.06 17.20
N PRO A 29 9.41 -0.58 18.20
CA PRO A 29 8.89 -0.58 19.57
C PRO A 29 8.71 0.81 20.20
N GLY A 30 9.44 1.81 19.70
CA GLY A 30 9.26 3.20 20.13
C GLY A 30 8.33 4.04 19.23
N ALA A 31 7.77 3.48 18.15
CA ALA A 31 6.89 4.19 17.21
C ALA A 31 5.44 4.25 17.74
N VAL A 32 5.20 5.12 18.71
CA VAL A 32 3.87 5.31 19.33
C VAL A 32 2.88 5.78 18.27
N GLY A 33 1.71 5.11 18.20
CA GLY A 33 0.67 5.41 17.22
C GLY A 33 0.91 4.80 15.84
N PHE A 34 1.96 4.00 15.65
CA PHE A 34 2.13 3.19 14.42
C PHE A 34 1.06 2.10 14.37
N LEU A 35 0.32 2.03 13.27
CA LEU A 35 -0.80 1.10 13.03
C LEU A 35 -0.44 -0.04 12.08
N GLY A 36 0.80 -0.10 11.63
CA GLY A 36 1.28 -1.12 10.72
C GLY A 36 1.85 -0.55 9.43
N GLY A 37 2.56 -1.39 8.70
CA GLY A 37 3.15 -1.04 7.42
C GLY A 37 3.02 -2.16 6.41
N THR A 38 2.86 -1.81 5.15
CA THR A 38 2.82 -2.74 4.03
C THR A 38 3.74 -2.24 2.95
N GLY A 39 4.71 -3.03 2.58
CA GLY A 39 5.64 -2.67 1.52
C GLY A 39 6.27 -3.88 0.87
N GLY A 40 7.22 -3.63 -0.01
CA GLY A 40 7.95 -4.68 -0.70
C GLY A 40 8.81 -4.12 -1.82
N ILE A 41 9.47 -5.03 -2.51
CA ILE A 41 10.35 -4.72 -3.63
C ILE A 41 9.86 -5.53 -4.82
N ALA A 42 9.47 -4.86 -5.90
CA ALA A 42 9.10 -5.49 -7.15
C ALA A 42 10.34 -6.03 -7.89
N ASP A 43 10.11 -6.88 -8.91
CA ASP A 43 11.18 -7.55 -9.65
C ASP A 43 12.15 -6.57 -10.35
N ASP A 44 11.66 -5.39 -10.69
CA ASP A 44 12.48 -4.34 -11.30
C ASP A 44 13.29 -3.51 -10.28
N GLY A 45 13.21 -3.84 -8.98
CA GLY A 45 13.86 -3.12 -7.89
C GLY A 45 13.06 -1.92 -7.34
N THR A 46 11.84 -1.68 -7.84
CA THR A 46 10.97 -0.64 -7.27
C THR A 46 10.51 -1.05 -5.87
N PHE A 47 10.81 -0.21 -4.89
CA PHE A 47 10.35 -0.35 -3.52
C PHE A 47 9.16 0.57 -3.27
N VAL A 48 8.15 0.06 -2.58
CA VAL A 48 7.01 0.84 -2.08
C VAL A 48 6.75 0.46 -0.62
N LEU A 49 6.40 1.45 0.18
CA LEU A 49 5.97 1.27 1.58
C LEU A 49 4.79 2.19 1.88
N PHE A 50 3.73 1.62 2.44
CA PHE A 50 2.63 2.31 3.11
C PHE A 50 2.80 2.19 4.61
N ALA A 51 3.26 3.23 5.28
CA ALA A 51 3.35 3.29 6.73
C ALA A 51 2.09 4.00 7.28
N ARG A 52 1.39 3.35 8.20
CA ARG A 52 0.12 3.82 8.76
C ARG A 52 0.31 4.27 10.21
N PHE A 53 -0.24 5.43 10.54
CA PHE A 53 -0.22 6.00 11.88
C PHE A 53 -1.63 6.40 12.32
N ALA A 54 -1.84 6.52 13.62
CA ALA A 54 -3.10 6.96 14.19
C ALA A 54 -3.52 8.34 13.65
N ASP A 55 -2.55 9.25 13.56
CA ASP A 55 -2.70 10.60 13.02
C ASP A 55 -1.35 11.15 12.53
N GLU A 56 -1.35 12.34 11.96
CA GLU A 56 -0.15 13.03 11.48
C GLU A 56 0.83 13.33 12.62
N ALA A 57 0.33 13.69 13.79
CA ALA A 57 1.19 14.01 14.94
C ALA A 57 2.03 12.80 15.36
N ALA A 58 1.44 11.59 15.37
CA ALA A 58 2.15 10.34 15.62
C ALA A 58 3.23 10.06 14.57
N ALA A 59 2.93 10.29 13.29
CA ALA A 59 3.90 10.14 12.20
C ALA A 59 5.07 11.12 12.35
N ARG A 60 4.80 12.40 12.64
CA ARG A 60 5.83 13.41 12.87
C ARG A 60 6.66 13.11 14.11
N ALA A 61 6.02 12.68 15.20
CA ALA A 61 6.73 12.28 16.43
C ALA A 61 7.69 11.12 16.15
N ASN A 62 7.26 10.10 15.38
CA ASN A 62 8.14 9.00 14.97
C ASN A 62 9.31 9.49 14.11
N SER A 63 9.07 10.34 13.11
CA SER A 63 10.11 10.88 12.22
C SER A 63 11.16 11.72 12.95
N ASN A 64 10.82 12.32 14.09
CA ASN A 64 11.72 13.15 14.89
C ASN A 64 12.54 12.35 15.94
N ARG A 65 12.35 11.03 16.04
CA ARG A 65 13.09 10.19 16.99
C ARG A 65 14.54 9.98 16.53
N ALA A 66 15.46 9.99 17.46
CA ALA A 66 16.89 9.79 17.18
C ALA A 66 17.15 8.39 16.56
N GLU A 67 16.48 7.34 17.08
CA GLU A 67 16.62 5.97 16.58
C GLU A 67 16.06 5.83 15.15
N GLN A 68 14.94 6.51 14.85
CA GLN A 68 14.36 6.55 13.51
C GLN A 68 15.33 7.23 12.52
N ASN A 69 15.93 8.35 12.92
CA ASN A 69 16.87 9.09 12.10
C ASN A 69 18.16 8.29 11.85
N ALA A 70 18.74 7.69 12.88
CA ALA A 70 19.93 6.86 12.74
C ALA A 70 19.68 5.66 11.80
N TRP A 71 18.53 4.99 11.94
CA TRP A 71 18.14 3.92 11.02
C TRP A 71 17.96 4.43 9.59
N TRP A 72 17.34 5.60 9.42
CA TRP A 72 17.09 6.20 8.10
C TRP A 72 18.39 6.58 7.38
N GLU A 73 19.36 7.18 8.08
CA GLU A 73 20.68 7.52 7.52
C GLU A 73 21.41 6.31 6.92
N GLU A 74 21.24 5.12 7.54
CA GLU A 74 21.79 3.88 6.99
C GLU A 74 20.94 3.34 5.83
N THR A 75 19.61 3.49 5.91
CA THR A 75 18.65 2.91 4.96
C THR A 75 18.61 3.67 3.65
N VAL A 76 18.73 5.00 3.68
CA VAL A 76 18.68 5.83 2.46
C VAL A 76 19.77 5.43 1.46
N GLY A 77 20.93 4.97 1.94
CA GLY A 77 22.00 4.45 1.10
C GLY A 77 21.70 3.11 0.37
N CYS A 78 20.55 2.50 0.63
CA CYS A 78 20.07 1.32 -0.12
C CYS A 78 19.34 1.70 -1.42
N PHE A 79 19.01 2.97 -1.61
CA PHE A 79 18.27 3.44 -2.78
C PHE A 79 19.19 4.02 -3.87
N GLU A 80 18.75 3.85 -5.10
CA GLU A 80 19.31 4.52 -6.27
C GLU A 80 18.69 5.93 -6.38
N GLY A 81 19.37 6.90 -5.82
CA GLY A 81 18.83 8.26 -5.70
C GLY A 81 17.92 8.46 -4.49
N GLU A 82 17.26 9.59 -4.45
CA GLU A 82 16.44 9.97 -3.32
C GLU A 82 15.02 9.36 -3.44
N PRO A 83 14.54 8.59 -2.44
CA PRO A 83 13.18 8.10 -2.44
C PRO A 83 12.18 9.25 -2.26
N THR A 84 11.01 9.10 -2.85
CA THR A 84 9.92 10.06 -2.76
C THR A 84 8.96 9.69 -1.64
N PHE A 85 8.33 10.73 -1.05
CA PHE A 85 7.32 10.58 -0.01
C PHE A 85 6.05 11.32 -0.41
N ARG A 86 4.90 10.68 -0.18
CA ARG A 86 3.58 11.27 -0.28
C ARG A 86 2.82 10.96 1.01
N GLU A 87 2.01 11.88 1.46
CA GLU A 87 1.32 11.77 2.74
C GLU A 87 -0.16 12.11 2.57
N SER A 88 -1.01 11.42 3.33
CA SER A 88 -2.44 11.67 3.30
C SER A 88 -3.10 11.27 4.63
N SER A 89 -4.09 12.07 5.03
CA SER A 89 -5.10 11.71 6.04
C SER A 89 -6.44 11.32 5.41
N ASP A 90 -6.54 11.46 4.09
CA ASP A 90 -7.73 11.14 3.30
C ASP A 90 -7.66 9.69 2.81
N ILE A 91 -8.12 8.78 3.67
CA ILE A 91 -7.93 7.34 3.52
C ILE A 91 -9.26 6.64 3.33
N ARG A 92 -9.33 5.77 2.32
CA ARG A 92 -10.44 4.85 2.07
C ARG A 92 -9.97 3.42 2.35
N LEU A 93 -10.78 2.66 3.06
CA LEU A 93 -10.58 1.22 3.24
C LEU A 93 -11.47 0.45 2.28
N LEU A 94 -10.89 -0.51 1.56
CA LEU A 94 -11.59 -1.49 0.75
C LEU A 94 -11.80 -2.75 1.59
N LEU A 95 -13.03 -3.26 1.66
CA LEU A 95 -13.40 -4.40 2.51
C LEU A 95 -12.92 -4.18 3.97
N ASP A 96 -12.08 -5.07 4.49
CA ASP A 96 -11.58 -5.02 5.86
C ASP A 96 -10.27 -4.20 6.01
N GLY A 97 -9.82 -3.56 4.92
CA GLY A 97 -8.57 -2.77 4.90
C GLY A 97 -7.34 -3.64 4.77
N GLY A 98 -6.30 -3.39 5.59
CA GLY A 98 -5.04 -4.11 5.52
C GLY A 98 -5.12 -5.53 6.07
N SER A 99 -4.26 -6.42 5.56
CA SER A 99 -4.13 -7.80 6.03
C SER A 99 -2.67 -8.14 6.33
N ASP A 100 -2.45 -8.82 7.46
CA ASP A 100 -1.14 -9.39 7.84
C ASP A 100 -0.95 -10.83 7.31
N GLU A 101 -1.96 -11.37 6.61
CA GLU A 101 -1.99 -12.73 6.09
C GLU A 101 -1.81 -12.79 4.57
N ALA A 102 -1.58 -11.63 3.93
CA ALA A 102 -1.42 -11.57 2.49
C ALA A 102 -0.14 -12.27 2.02
N GLY A 103 -0.30 -13.19 1.07
CA GLY A 103 0.83 -13.81 0.35
C GLY A 103 1.24 -13.03 -0.90
N PHE A 104 0.40 -12.09 -1.33
CA PHE A 104 0.66 -11.20 -2.45
C PHE A 104 0.00 -9.85 -2.21
N VAL A 105 0.70 -8.78 -2.58
CA VAL A 105 0.20 -7.41 -2.49
C VAL A 105 0.42 -6.73 -3.84
N GLN A 106 -0.59 -6.01 -4.31
CA GLN A 106 -0.47 -5.17 -5.49
C GLN A 106 -0.67 -3.71 -5.09
N VAL A 107 0.23 -2.85 -5.53
CA VAL A 107 0.08 -1.40 -5.39
C VAL A 107 -0.44 -0.84 -6.71
N MET A 108 -1.55 -0.12 -6.66
CA MET A 108 -2.12 0.63 -7.76
C MET A 108 -1.90 2.12 -7.53
N GLU A 109 -1.37 2.82 -8.51
CA GLU A 109 -1.27 4.28 -8.52
C GLU A 109 -1.97 4.82 -9.75
N GLY A 110 -2.60 5.97 -9.62
CA GLY A 110 -3.31 6.60 -10.74
C GLY A 110 -4.02 7.88 -10.33
N ARG A 111 -5.02 8.24 -11.12
CA ARG A 111 -5.86 9.40 -10.89
C ARG A 111 -7.32 9.05 -11.18
N ALA A 112 -8.23 9.44 -10.30
CA ALA A 112 -9.66 9.36 -10.61
C ALA A 112 -10.03 10.40 -11.69
N VAL A 113 -10.80 9.98 -12.68
CA VAL A 113 -11.40 10.87 -13.71
C VAL A 113 -12.39 11.83 -13.03
N ASP A 114 -13.20 11.26 -12.13
CA ASP A 114 -14.11 11.99 -11.25
C ASP A 114 -14.12 11.26 -9.90
N ARG A 115 -13.47 11.88 -8.90
CA ARG A 115 -13.33 11.27 -7.57
C ARG A 115 -14.68 10.98 -6.92
N ALA A 116 -15.64 11.91 -7.03
CA ALA A 116 -16.94 11.71 -6.41
C ALA A 116 -17.68 10.51 -7.00
N LYS A 117 -17.57 10.29 -8.31
CA LYS A 117 -18.10 9.11 -8.97
C LYS A 117 -17.38 7.83 -8.54
N ALA A 118 -16.04 7.88 -8.45
CA ALA A 118 -15.26 6.73 -8.00
C ALA A 118 -15.63 6.31 -6.56
N GLU A 119 -15.81 7.26 -5.66
CA GLU A 119 -16.25 6.98 -4.29
C GLU A 119 -17.72 6.50 -4.22
N ALA A 120 -18.59 7.05 -5.04
CA ALA A 120 -20.00 6.64 -5.10
C ALA A 120 -20.21 5.26 -5.74
N PHE A 121 -19.28 4.80 -6.57
CA PHE A 121 -19.31 3.48 -7.18
C PHE A 121 -19.10 2.35 -6.15
N GLU A 122 -18.27 2.57 -5.14
CA GLU A 122 -17.97 1.59 -4.10
C GLU A 122 -19.09 1.51 -3.05
N THR A 123 -20.30 1.08 -3.48
CA THR A 123 -21.43 0.90 -2.56
C THR A 123 -21.26 -0.33 -1.67
N PRO A 124 -21.92 -0.40 -0.49
CA PRO A 124 -21.90 -1.59 0.34
C PRO A 124 -22.32 -2.86 -0.42
N GLU A 125 -23.32 -2.76 -1.29
CA GLU A 125 -23.84 -3.88 -2.09
C GLU A 125 -22.79 -4.36 -3.10
N LEU A 126 -22.08 -3.44 -3.76
CA LEU A 126 -20.99 -3.79 -4.68
C LEU A 126 -19.83 -4.45 -3.95
N LEU A 127 -19.46 -3.95 -2.76
CA LEU A 127 -18.40 -4.54 -1.95
C LEU A 127 -18.75 -5.95 -1.46
N GLU A 128 -20.01 -6.23 -1.13
CA GLU A 128 -20.46 -7.59 -0.82
C GLU A 128 -20.41 -8.51 -2.05
N GLN A 129 -20.79 -8.02 -3.22
CA GLN A 129 -20.65 -8.77 -4.48
C GLN A 129 -19.17 -9.03 -4.80
N LEU A 130 -18.30 -8.04 -4.63
CA LEU A 130 -16.86 -8.19 -4.80
C LEU A 130 -16.30 -9.25 -3.85
N ARG A 131 -16.65 -9.22 -2.57
CA ARG A 131 -16.25 -10.22 -1.58
C ARG A 131 -16.67 -11.63 -1.97
N ALA A 132 -17.89 -11.79 -2.50
CA ALA A 132 -18.38 -13.09 -2.93
C ALA A 132 -17.71 -13.60 -4.21
N ALA A 133 -17.44 -12.72 -5.18
CA ALA A 133 -16.82 -13.05 -6.45
C ALA A 133 -15.29 -13.22 -6.37
N ARG A 134 -14.65 -12.54 -5.43
CA ARG A 134 -13.18 -12.45 -5.27
C ARG A 134 -12.75 -12.84 -3.85
N PRO A 135 -12.95 -14.09 -3.41
CA PRO A 135 -12.65 -14.53 -2.04
C PRO A 135 -11.15 -14.47 -1.70
N GLU A 136 -10.28 -14.41 -2.70
CA GLU A 136 -8.83 -14.23 -2.54
C GLU A 136 -8.44 -12.77 -2.20
N LEU A 137 -9.33 -11.80 -2.45
CA LEU A 137 -9.14 -10.40 -2.11
C LEU A 137 -9.42 -10.17 -0.63
N LEU A 138 -8.38 -9.90 0.14
CA LEU A 138 -8.46 -9.73 1.59
C LEU A 138 -8.87 -8.31 2.00
N GLY A 139 -8.57 -7.32 1.16
CA GLY A 139 -8.91 -5.93 1.39
C GLY A 139 -7.94 -4.97 0.73
N GLY A 140 -8.05 -3.68 1.05
CA GLY A 140 -7.18 -2.64 0.50
C GLY A 140 -7.19 -1.36 1.31
N ILE A 141 -6.20 -0.52 1.06
CA ILE A 141 -6.06 0.80 1.69
C ILE A 141 -5.69 1.80 0.60
N ARG A 142 -6.57 2.73 0.31
CA ARG A 142 -6.33 3.83 -0.64
C ARG A 142 -6.03 5.11 0.10
N ALA A 143 -4.96 5.77 -0.29
CA ALA A 143 -4.62 7.13 0.10
C ALA A 143 -4.91 8.08 -1.07
N TRP A 144 -5.76 9.08 -0.85
CA TRP A 144 -6.05 10.13 -1.82
C TRP A 144 -5.07 11.28 -1.66
N PHE A 145 -4.71 11.90 -2.78
CA PHE A 145 -3.85 13.07 -2.85
C PHE A 145 -4.51 14.16 -3.71
N ASP A 146 -3.88 15.32 -3.77
CA ASP A 146 -4.39 16.45 -4.53
C ASP A 146 -4.67 16.12 -6.00
N GLY A 147 -5.72 16.76 -6.54
CA GLY A 147 -6.13 16.59 -7.93
C GLY A 147 -6.65 15.21 -8.29
N GLY A 148 -7.17 14.44 -7.31
CA GLY A 148 -7.74 13.12 -7.53
C GLY A 148 -6.70 12.01 -7.76
N ALA A 149 -5.42 12.30 -7.54
CA ALA A 149 -4.39 11.27 -7.56
C ALA A 149 -4.55 10.33 -6.35
N PHE A 150 -4.15 9.07 -6.51
CA PHE A 150 -4.20 8.10 -5.43
C PHE A 150 -3.04 7.12 -5.48
N ALA A 151 -2.80 6.46 -4.36
CA ALA A 151 -2.08 5.20 -4.27
C ALA A 151 -2.91 4.25 -3.42
N GLU A 152 -3.02 3.01 -3.86
CA GLU A 152 -3.78 1.97 -3.17
C GLU A 152 -2.95 0.72 -3.03
N VAL A 153 -2.98 0.13 -1.86
CA VAL A 153 -2.40 -1.19 -1.61
C VAL A 153 -3.53 -2.20 -1.44
N VAL A 154 -3.49 -3.25 -2.25
CA VAL A 154 -4.50 -4.31 -2.29
C VAL A 154 -3.87 -5.64 -1.89
N TYR A 155 -4.55 -6.37 -1.02
CA TYR A 155 -4.05 -7.57 -0.37
C TYR A 155 -4.74 -8.81 -0.90
N PHE A 156 -3.96 -9.82 -1.28
CA PHE A 156 -4.46 -11.09 -1.80
C PHE A 156 -3.86 -12.28 -1.05
N THR A 157 -4.57 -13.38 -1.03
CA THR A 157 -4.08 -14.64 -0.45
C THR A 157 -2.83 -15.16 -1.16
N SER A 158 -2.77 -15.05 -2.50
CA SER A 158 -1.61 -15.39 -3.33
C SER A 158 -1.66 -14.69 -4.69
N GLU A 159 -0.52 -14.59 -5.39
CA GLU A 159 -0.48 -14.09 -6.76
C GLU A 159 -1.30 -14.95 -7.72
N GLU A 160 -1.20 -16.28 -7.61
CA GLU A 160 -1.93 -17.21 -8.47
C GLU A 160 -3.45 -16.97 -8.40
N SER A 161 -3.98 -16.86 -7.17
CA SER A 161 -5.42 -16.61 -6.99
C SER A 161 -5.83 -15.20 -7.43
N ALA A 162 -4.99 -14.18 -7.22
CA ALA A 162 -5.24 -12.84 -7.73
C ALA A 162 -5.37 -12.83 -9.26
N ARG A 163 -4.41 -13.43 -9.98
CA ARG A 163 -4.44 -13.52 -11.46
C ARG A 163 -5.61 -14.33 -11.99
N LYS A 164 -5.98 -15.41 -11.28
CA LYS A 164 -7.18 -16.18 -11.62
C LYS A 164 -8.44 -15.35 -11.48
N GLY A 165 -8.57 -14.59 -10.39
CA GLY A 165 -9.71 -13.71 -10.17
C GLY A 165 -9.77 -12.55 -11.18
N GLU A 166 -8.64 -11.95 -11.56
CA GLU A 166 -8.56 -10.92 -12.61
C GLU A 166 -9.05 -11.42 -13.97
N SER A 167 -8.87 -12.70 -14.27
CA SER A 167 -9.31 -13.32 -15.53
C SER A 167 -10.73 -13.93 -15.47
N SER A 168 -11.39 -13.90 -14.32
CA SER A 168 -12.75 -14.42 -14.15
C SER A 168 -13.79 -13.49 -14.81
N SER A 169 -14.83 -14.09 -15.40
CA SER A 169 -15.97 -13.34 -15.90
C SER A 169 -17.03 -13.00 -14.83
N ASP A 170 -16.89 -13.55 -13.64
CA ASP A 170 -17.93 -13.46 -12.60
C ASP A 170 -18.16 -12.03 -12.08
N PHE A 171 -17.17 -11.14 -12.31
CA PHE A 171 -17.21 -9.73 -11.91
C PHE A 171 -16.80 -8.78 -13.06
N ALA A 172 -16.95 -9.21 -14.31
CA ALA A 172 -16.40 -8.50 -15.48
C ALA A 172 -17.03 -7.13 -15.73
N GLU A 173 -18.36 -6.99 -15.63
CA GLU A 173 -19.06 -5.71 -15.87
C GLU A 173 -18.70 -4.65 -14.81
N PRO A 174 -18.80 -4.93 -13.50
CA PRO A 174 -18.36 -3.98 -12.49
C PRO A 174 -16.85 -3.65 -12.58
N GLN A 175 -16.03 -4.60 -12.98
CA GLN A 175 -14.59 -4.38 -13.15
C GLN A 175 -14.29 -3.40 -14.28
N GLN A 176 -14.99 -3.50 -15.42
CA GLN A 176 -14.82 -2.58 -16.54
C GLN A 176 -15.28 -1.16 -16.15
N GLU A 177 -16.44 -1.05 -15.53
CA GLU A 177 -16.96 0.24 -15.03
C GLU A 177 -15.99 0.88 -14.02
N TYR A 178 -15.41 0.06 -13.11
CA TYR A 178 -14.37 0.51 -12.20
C TYR A 178 -13.14 1.05 -12.93
N GLN A 179 -12.67 0.36 -13.97
CA GLN A 179 -11.50 0.80 -14.74
C GLN A 179 -11.72 2.15 -15.43
N ASP A 180 -12.95 2.41 -15.91
CA ASP A 180 -13.30 3.66 -16.58
C ASP A 180 -13.34 4.89 -15.63
N LEU A 181 -13.36 4.64 -14.31
CA LEU A 181 -13.30 5.70 -13.29
C LEU A 181 -11.88 6.24 -13.07
N TYR A 182 -10.86 5.55 -13.57
CA TYR A 182 -9.46 5.88 -13.31
C TYR A 182 -8.67 6.03 -14.62
N GLN A 183 -7.62 6.85 -14.57
CA GLN A 183 -6.68 7.08 -15.66
C GLN A 183 -5.24 7.06 -15.16
N ASP A 184 -4.28 6.92 -16.06
CA ASP A 184 -2.84 6.87 -15.76
C ASP A 184 -2.49 5.78 -14.73
N THR A 185 -3.26 4.68 -14.75
CA THR A 185 -3.13 3.63 -13.76
C THR A 185 -1.90 2.78 -14.01
N THR A 186 -1.10 2.59 -12.98
CA THR A 186 0.06 1.70 -12.96
C THR A 186 -0.03 0.71 -11.81
N PHE A 187 0.54 -0.49 -12.00
CA PHE A 187 0.52 -1.56 -11.01
C PHE A 187 1.94 -1.97 -10.65
N ILE A 188 2.17 -2.23 -9.35
CA ILE A 188 3.44 -2.71 -8.81
C ILE A 188 3.14 -3.97 -7.99
N ASP A 189 3.68 -5.10 -8.43
CA ASP A 189 3.49 -6.39 -7.79
C ASP A 189 4.54 -6.64 -6.70
N LEU A 190 4.08 -6.92 -5.49
CA LEU A 190 4.92 -7.24 -4.34
C LEU A 190 4.69 -8.71 -3.97
N ARG A 191 5.51 -9.60 -4.56
CA ARG A 191 5.38 -11.07 -4.44
C ARG A 191 5.82 -11.63 -3.10
N ASP A 192 6.66 -10.90 -2.40
CA ASP A 192 7.14 -11.23 -1.05
C ASP A 192 6.98 -9.98 -0.18
N PRO A 193 5.72 -9.65 0.19
CA PRO A 193 5.43 -8.39 0.86
C PRO A 193 6.02 -8.34 2.27
N ILE A 194 6.46 -7.15 2.66
CA ILE A 194 6.90 -6.83 4.03
C ILE A 194 5.68 -6.31 4.78
N LEU A 195 5.15 -7.13 5.68
CA LEU A 195 3.97 -6.81 6.47
C LEU A 195 4.41 -6.52 7.92
N ASN A 196 4.40 -5.26 8.30
CA ASN A 196 4.77 -4.82 9.63
C ASN A 196 3.51 -4.64 10.50
N ARG A 197 3.41 -5.43 11.56
CA ARG A 197 2.31 -5.36 12.51
C ARG A 197 2.45 -4.15 13.44
N PRO A 198 1.33 -3.68 14.04
CA PRO A 198 1.33 -2.64 15.07
C PRO A 198 2.21 -2.97 16.28
#